data_3edb659f8383a4d80bc075ceadc8e31a
#
_entry.id   3edb659f8383a4d80bc075ceadc8e31a
#
_cell.length_a   1.000
_cell.length_b   1.000
_cell.length_c   1.000
_cell.angle_alpha   90.00
_cell.angle_beta   90.00
_cell.angle_gamma   90.00
#
_symmetry.space_group_name_H-M   'P 1'
#
loop_
_entity.id
_entity.type
_entity.pdbx_description
1 polymer ?
#
loop_
_entity_poly.entity_id
_entity_poly.type
_entity_poly.pdbx_seq_one_letter_code
_entity_poly.pdbx_strand_id
1 'polypeptide(L)'
;MYKRQQLLIWETVIGERDANFNHVAASGCSNVKDVINAKHPLRNKIFSYYNSMVQSVQNHATIPSFCNKSSGSAKTIELEWNGSKYTTTLTDSNNVLSKYNFKASISGVSFSVNGNKLTVSMDTAPSKEFTITATKKNAVRRGVVVWSEGKHGQNSSVQDVVSYAQEVSDSINGYVKMKVSYGSCQIVKTSEDGKVDGINFTITGNGINQTVTTANGGKFQIDNPVSYTHLTLPTIRLVEIS
;
A
#
# COMPACT_ATOMS: atom_id res chain seq x y z
N MET A 1 -30.50 -10.43 22.47
CA MET A 1 -29.11 -10.09 22.07
C MET A 1 -28.62 -10.97 20.93
N TYR A 2 -28.96 -12.24 20.85
CA TYR A 2 -28.40 -13.23 19.91
C TYR A 2 -28.86 -13.15 18.45
N LYS A 3 -30.12 -12.76 18.17
CA LYS A 3 -30.68 -12.81 16.79
C LYS A 3 -29.99 -11.91 15.76
N ARG A 4 -29.39 -10.80 16.16
CA ARG A 4 -28.73 -9.83 15.27
C ARG A 4 -27.34 -10.29 14.79
N GLN A 5 -26.56 -10.83 15.73
CA GLN A 5 -25.27 -11.44 15.42
C GLN A 5 -25.47 -12.67 14.53
N GLN A 6 -26.52 -13.42 14.80
CA GLN A 6 -26.89 -14.60 14.05
C GLN A 6 -27.20 -14.26 12.58
N LEU A 7 -27.91 -13.15 12.29
CA LEU A 7 -28.14 -12.70 10.91
C LEU A 7 -26.84 -12.46 10.16
N LEU A 8 -25.89 -11.72 10.73
CA LEU A 8 -24.61 -11.43 10.09
C LEU A 8 -23.75 -12.69 9.89
N ILE A 9 -23.78 -13.61 10.84
CA ILE A 9 -23.09 -14.91 10.72
C ILE A 9 -23.68 -15.69 9.53
N TRP A 10 -25.00 -15.81 9.48
CA TRP A 10 -25.68 -16.52 8.39
C TRP A 10 -25.41 -15.88 7.03
N GLU A 11 -25.50 -14.54 6.90
CA GLU A 11 -25.16 -13.82 5.67
C GLU A 11 -23.72 -14.09 5.23
N THR A 12 -22.77 -14.18 6.18
CA THR A 12 -21.38 -14.50 5.88
C THR A 12 -21.23 -15.94 5.40
N VAL A 13 -21.89 -16.89 6.07
CA VAL A 13 -21.84 -18.33 5.75
C VAL A 13 -22.39 -18.61 4.36
N ILE A 14 -23.54 -18.01 4.00
CA ILE A 14 -24.20 -18.27 2.70
C ILE A 14 -23.68 -17.34 1.56
N GLY A 15 -22.66 -16.51 1.82
CA GLY A 15 -22.06 -15.66 0.80
C GLY A 15 -22.82 -14.36 0.51
N GLU A 16 -23.73 -13.92 1.37
CA GLU A 16 -24.37 -12.60 1.27
C GLU A 16 -23.48 -11.44 1.73
N ARG A 17 -22.21 -11.71 2.05
CA ARG A 17 -21.20 -10.70 2.39
C ARG A 17 -19.97 -10.86 1.53
N ASP A 18 -19.60 -9.76 0.83
CA ASP A 18 -18.36 -9.70 0.05
C ASP A 18 -17.12 -9.49 0.95
N ALA A 19 -15.94 -9.47 0.34
CA ALA A 19 -14.67 -9.24 1.03
C ALA A 19 -14.56 -7.86 1.73
N ASN A 20 -15.41 -6.90 1.38
CA ASN A 20 -15.54 -5.59 2.00
C ASN A 20 -16.68 -5.52 3.02
N PHE A 21 -17.31 -6.68 3.27
CA PHE A 21 -18.46 -6.84 4.14
C PHE A 21 -19.70 -6.07 3.66
N ASN A 22 -19.81 -5.79 2.35
CA ASN A 22 -21.02 -5.28 1.74
C ASN A 22 -22.03 -6.41 1.52
N HIS A 23 -23.31 -6.07 1.58
CA HIS A 23 -24.36 -7.03 1.27
C HIS A 23 -24.39 -7.33 -0.24
N VAL A 24 -24.40 -8.61 -0.57
CA VAL A 24 -24.56 -9.14 -1.92
C VAL A 24 -25.84 -9.98 -1.92
N ALA A 25 -26.69 -9.84 -2.94
CA ALA A 25 -27.89 -10.65 -3.02
C ALA A 25 -27.55 -12.14 -3.15
N ALA A 26 -28.22 -12.98 -2.38
CA ALA A 26 -28.07 -14.44 -2.51
C ALA A 26 -28.60 -14.91 -3.86
N SER A 27 -27.84 -15.79 -4.52
CA SER A 27 -28.27 -16.41 -5.77
C SER A 27 -29.23 -17.57 -5.47
N GLY A 28 -30.48 -17.47 -5.92
CA GLY A 28 -31.44 -18.56 -5.87
C GLY A 28 -32.15 -18.80 -4.52
N CYS A 29 -32.00 -17.90 -3.55
CA CYS A 29 -32.71 -17.98 -2.27
C CYS A 29 -33.10 -16.58 -1.74
N SER A 30 -33.99 -16.56 -0.73
CA SER A 30 -34.34 -15.30 -0.03
C SER A 30 -33.16 -14.84 0.82
N ASN A 31 -32.98 -13.52 0.92
CA ASN A 31 -31.93 -12.98 1.78
C ASN A 31 -32.15 -13.34 3.25
N VAL A 32 -31.09 -13.58 4.00
CA VAL A 32 -31.15 -13.92 5.44
C VAL A 32 -31.91 -12.88 6.25
N LYS A 33 -31.76 -11.60 5.94
CA LYS A 33 -32.47 -10.51 6.61
C LYS A 33 -33.99 -10.59 6.48
N ASP A 34 -34.52 -11.29 5.47
CA ASP A 34 -35.97 -11.43 5.22
C ASP A 34 -36.64 -12.42 6.17
N VAL A 35 -35.87 -13.21 6.92
CA VAL A 35 -36.32 -14.01 8.07
C VAL A 35 -37.02 -13.14 9.13
N ILE A 36 -36.65 -11.86 9.24
CA ILE A 36 -37.30 -10.96 10.17
C ILE A 36 -38.58 -10.39 9.53
N ASN A 37 -39.72 -10.90 9.96
CA ASN A 37 -41.01 -10.49 9.45
C ASN A 37 -41.15 -8.95 9.37
N ALA A 38 -41.68 -8.44 8.24
CA ALA A 38 -41.84 -7.02 8.00
C ALA A 38 -42.71 -6.33 9.08
N LYS A 39 -43.67 -7.03 9.64
CA LYS A 39 -44.60 -6.52 10.71
C LYS A 39 -44.07 -6.77 12.13
N HIS A 40 -42.85 -7.27 12.31
CA HIS A 40 -42.31 -7.55 13.64
C HIS A 40 -42.14 -6.24 14.44
N PRO A 41 -42.70 -6.11 15.64
CA PRO A 41 -42.76 -4.83 16.39
C PRO A 41 -41.36 -4.26 16.72
N LEU A 42 -40.35 -5.11 16.84
CA LEU A 42 -38.97 -4.70 17.13
C LEU A 42 -38.07 -4.69 15.87
N ARG A 43 -38.62 -4.80 14.65
CA ARG A 43 -37.85 -4.87 13.40
C ARG A 43 -36.85 -3.71 13.27
N ASN A 44 -37.30 -2.48 13.44
CA ASN A 44 -36.46 -1.28 13.33
C ASN A 44 -35.33 -1.29 14.36
N LYS A 45 -35.59 -1.72 15.57
CA LYS A 45 -34.57 -1.84 16.63
C LYS A 45 -33.57 -2.93 16.33
N ILE A 46 -33.99 -4.07 15.77
CA ILE A 46 -33.13 -5.16 15.34
C ILE A 46 -32.19 -4.66 14.23
N PHE A 47 -32.72 -4.01 13.20
CA PHE A 47 -31.91 -3.52 12.08
C PHE A 47 -31.01 -2.33 12.42
N SER A 48 -31.39 -1.46 13.35
CA SER A 48 -30.50 -0.43 13.87
C SER A 48 -29.22 -1.04 14.47
N TYR A 49 -29.34 -2.04 15.31
CA TYR A 49 -28.17 -2.73 15.87
C TYR A 49 -27.41 -3.58 14.86
N TYR A 50 -28.10 -4.22 13.92
CA TYR A 50 -27.50 -4.95 12.84
C TYR A 50 -26.62 -4.02 11.99
N ASN A 51 -27.13 -2.86 11.58
CA ASN A 51 -26.38 -1.87 10.81
C ASN A 51 -25.17 -1.34 11.59
N SER A 52 -25.29 -1.11 12.91
CA SER A 52 -24.17 -0.71 13.76
C SER A 52 -23.07 -1.79 13.80
N MET A 53 -23.43 -3.07 13.78
CA MET A 53 -22.47 -4.16 13.74
C MET A 53 -21.79 -4.27 12.36
N VAL A 54 -22.55 -4.14 11.28
CA VAL A 54 -21.99 -4.07 9.91
C VAL A 54 -20.94 -2.96 9.83
N GLN A 55 -21.30 -1.76 10.28
CA GLN A 55 -20.37 -0.63 10.29
C GLN A 55 -19.14 -0.88 11.17
N SER A 56 -19.29 -1.56 12.30
CA SER A 56 -18.17 -1.91 13.17
C SER A 56 -17.21 -2.88 12.49
N VAL A 57 -17.72 -3.87 11.75
CA VAL A 57 -16.89 -4.82 10.99
C VAL A 57 -16.16 -4.11 9.84
N GLN A 58 -16.87 -3.28 9.08
CA GLN A 58 -16.27 -2.50 7.99
C GLN A 58 -15.18 -1.55 8.51
N ASN A 59 -15.43 -0.82 9.60
CA ASN A 59 -14.44 0.05 10.25
C ASN A 59 -13.24 -0.74 10.79
N HIS A 60 -13.49 -1.98 11.27
CA HIS A 60 -12.41 -2.83 11.72
C HIS A 60 -11.50 -3.28 10.57
N ALA A 61 -12.07 -3.57 9.40
CA ALA A 61 -11.35 -4.01 8.22
C ALA A 61 -10.78 -2.86 7.35
N THR A 62 -11.05 -1.61 7.72
CA THR A 62 -10.57 -0.42 6.99
C THR A 62 -9.04 -0.34 7.08
N ILE A 63 -8.38 -0.29 5.93
CA ILE A 63 -6.93 -0.07 5.77
C ILE A 63 -6.67 1.40 5.39
N PRO A 64 -5.42 1.89 5.49
CA PRO A 64 -5.07 3.22 4.97
C PRO A 64 -5.47 3.37 3.49
N SER A 65 -6.02 4.53 3.13
CA SER A 65 -6.66 4.74 1.81
C SER A 65 -5.71 4.63 0.62
N PHE A 66 -4.41 4.82 0.84
CA PHE A 66 -3.37 4.66 -0.18
C PHE A 66 -2.89 3.21 -0.31
N CYS A 67 -3.31 2.31 0.57
CA CYS A 67 -2.98 0.88 0.55
C CYS A 67 -4.00 0.06 -0.26
N ASN A 68 -3.56 -1.10 -0.73
CA ASN A 68 -4.42 -2.16 -1.26
C ASN A 68 -4.36 -3.39 -0.35
N LYS A 69 -5.41 -4.19 -0.32
CA LYS A 69 -5.48 -5.44 0.47
C LYS A 69 -4.57 -6.54 -0.06
N SER A 70 -4.19 -6.48 -1.34
CA SER A 70 -3.26 -7.41 -2.00
C SER A 70 -1.97 -6.70 -2.39
N SER A 71 -0.82 -7.31 -2.13
CA SER A 71 0.48 -6.81 -2.54
C SER A 71 0.65 -6.80 -4.07
N GLY A 72 0.00 -7.74 -4.78
CA GLY A 72 0.07 -7.82 -6.24
C GLY A 72 -0.63 -6.64 -6.94
N SER A 73 -1.70 -6.11 -6.36
CA SER A 73 -2.46 -4.96 -6.87
C SER A 73 -2.15 -3.64 -6.14
N ALA A 74 -1.10 -3.62 -5.31
CA ALA A 74 -0.67 -2.41 -4.61
C ALA A 74 -0.23 -1.32 -5.61
N LYS A 75 -0.67 -0.09 -5.34
CA LYS A 75 -0.25 1.08 -6.13
C LYS A 75 1.23 1.36 -5.90
N THR A 76 1.93 1.74 -6.97
CA THR A 76 3.32 2.20 -6.88
C THR A 76 3.36 3.73 -6.81
N ILE A 77 4.07 4.25 -5.82
CA ILE A 77 4.25 5.68 -5.56
C ILE A 77 5.74 6.00 -5.63
N GLU A 78 6.06 7.18 -6.13
CA GLU A 78 7.44 7.61 -6.27
C GLU A 78 7.93 8.31 -5.00
N LEU A 79 9.18 8.04 -4.67
CA LEU A 79 9.96 8.80 -3.70
C LEU A 79 10.74 9.87 -4.48
N GLU A 80 10.66 11.10 -4.03
CA GLU A 80 11.35 12.24 -4.62
C GLU A 80 12.50 12.71 -3.71
N TRP A 81 13.57 13.18 -4.31
CA TRP A 81 14.68 13.77 -3.56
C TRP A 81 14.33 15.18 -3.13
N ASN A 82 14.40 15.48 -1.85
CA ASN A 82 14.08 16.80 -1.30
C ASN A 82 15.32 17.68 -1.00
N GLY A 83 16.51 17.29 -1.50
CA GLY A 83 17.78 17.93 -1.18
C GLY A 83 18.60 17.22 -0.09
N SER A 84 17.98 16.32 0.66
CA SER A 84 18.62 15.57 1.77
C SER A 84 18.28 14.09 1.76
N LYS A 85 17.03 13.73 1.44
CA LYS A 85 16.52 12.36 1.49
C LYS A 85 15.54 12.11 0.34
N TYR A 86 15.39 10.85 -0.03
CA TYR A 86 14.28 10.38 -0.86
C TYR A 86 13.04 10.29 0.02
N THR A 87 12.00 11.02 -0.31
CA THR A 87 10.83 11.13 0.56
C THR A 87 9.53 11.28 -0.23
N THR A 88 8.45 10.86 0.37
CA THR A 88 7.09 11.14 -0.08
C THR A 88 6.15 11.22 1.11
N THR A 89 5.05 11.94 0.97
CA THR A 89 4.02 12.04 2.01
C THR A 89 2.70 11.54 1.48
N LEU A 90 2.17 10.50 2.11
CA LEU A 90 0.92 9.86 1.77
C LEU A 90 -0.19 10.35 2.70
N THR A 91 -1.30 10.82 2.12
CA THR A 91 -2.46 11.25 2.90
C THR A 91 -3.48 10.13 2.99
N ASP A 92 -3.87 9.78 4.18
CA ASP A 92 -4.90 8.79 4.47
C ASP A 92 -6.26 9.45 4.72
N SER A 93 -7.17 9.35 3.75
CA SER A 93 -8.54 9.85 3.88
C SER A 93 -9.40 9.04 4.86
N ASN A 94 -8.97 7.82 5.21
CA ASN A 94 -9.66 6.97 6.17
C ASN A 94 -9.31 7.28 7.64
N ASN A 95 -8.28 8.10 7.88
CA ASN A 95 -7.83 8.52 9.21
C ASN A 95 -7.52 7.33 10.15
N VAL A 96 -6.88 6.28 9.63
CA VAL A 96 -6.59 5.06 10.41
C VAL A 96 -5.11 4.83 10.69
N LEU A 97 -4.20 5.73 10.27
CA LEU A 97 -2.74 5.54 10.38
C LEU A 97 -2.28 5.21 11.81
N SER A 98 -2.85 5.84 12.83
CA SER A 98 -2.51 5.59 14.23
C SER A 98 -2.75 4.14 14.68
N LYS A 99 -3.60 3.42 13.95
CA LYS A 99 -3.97 2.02 14.22
C LYS A 99 -3.06 1.01 13.51
N TYR A 100 -2.04 1.48 12.75
CA TYR A 100 -1.17 0.64 11.94
C TYR A 100 0.30 0.78 12.30
N ASN A 101 1.02 -0.32 12.16
CA ASN A 101 2.48 -0.35 12.10
C ASN A 101 2.90 -0.45 10.64
N PHE A 102 3.98 0.22 10.27
CA PHE A 102 4.53 0.22 8.92
C PHE A 102 5.87 -0.49 8.88
N LYS A 103 6.06 -1.34 7.88
CA LYS A 103 7.32 -2.05 7.63
C LYS A 103 7.61 -2.08 6.14
N ALA A 104 8.83 -1.72 5.75
CA ALA A 104 9.31 -1.91 4.39
C ALA A 104 9.89 -3.30 4.18
N SER A 105 9.86 -3.80 2.94
CA SER A 105 10.51 -5.05 2.54
C SER A 105 12.03 -4.93 2.39
N ILE A 106 12.58 -3.71 2.52
CA ILE A 106 14.01 -3.40 2.50
C ILE A 106 14.40 -2.63 3.76
N SER A 107 15.69 -2.57 4.08
CA SER A 107 16.25 -1.78 5.18
C SER A 107 16.42 -0.29 4.79
N GLY A 108 16.69 0.56 5.79
CA GLY A 108 17.00 1.98 5.58
C GLY A 108 15.78 2.87 5.33
N VAL A 109 14.57 2.35 5.46
CA VAL A 109 13.33 3.13 5.30
C VAL A 109 12.83 3.59 6.67
N SER A 110 12.56 4.88 6.79
CA SER A 110 12.00 5.53 7.98
C SER A 110 10.56 5.95 7.73
N PHE A 111 9.73 5.85 8.78
CA PHE A 111 8.33 6.23 8.76
C PHE A 111 8.02 7.26 9.83
N SER A 112 7.29 8.30 9.47
CA SER A 112 6.76 9.30 10.40
C SER A 112 5.28 9.51 10.15
N VAL A 113 4.47 9.37 11.21
CA VAL A 113 3.00 9.58 11.14
C VAL A 113 2.67 10.88 11.87
N ASN A 114 2.00 11.78 11.17
CA ASN A 114 1.46 13.01 11.72
C ASN A 114 0.00 13.17 11.28
N GLY A 115 -0.92 12.93 12.21
CA GLY A 115 -2.36 12.93 11.93
C GLY A 115 -2.72 11.89 10.87
N ASN A 116 -3.24 12.34 9.74
CA ASN A 116 -3.58 11.50 8.59
C ASN A 116 -2.50 11.46 7.49
N LYS A 117 -1.27 11.88 7.81
CA LYS A 117 -0.15 11.88 6.87
C LYS A 117 0.91 10.88 7.32
N LEU A 118 1.34 10.01 6.39
CA LEU A 118 2.48 9.13 6.54
C LEU A 118 3.61 9.66 5.65
N THR A 119 4.70 10.08 6.26
CA THR A 119 5.94 10.42 5.53
C THR A 119 6.84 9.19 5.52
N VAL A 120 7.25 8.80 4.32
CA VAL A 120 8.22 7.74 4.06
C VAL A 120 9.51 8.39 3.62
N SER A 121 10.64 8.02 4.19
CA SER A 121 11.94 8.60 3.81
C SER A 121 13.06 7.58 3.89
N MET A 122 14.09 7.78 3.08
CA MET A 122 15.32 6.99 3.07
C MET A 122 16.51 7.83 2.55
N ASP A 123 17.70 7.51 3.04
CA ASP A 123 18.92 8.29 2.69
C ASP A 123 19.49 7.88 1.33
N THR A 124 19.29 6.64 0.93
CA THR A 124 19.84 6.07 -0.32
C THR A 124 18.71 5.60 -1.22
N ALA A 125 18.80 5.89 -2.52
CA ALA A 125 17.82 5.42 -3.50
C ALA A 125 17.77 3.88 -3.54
N PRO A 126 16.59 3.27 -3.50
CA PRO A 126 16.46 1.82 -3.65
C PRO A 126 16.75 1.42 -5.09
N SER A 127 17.48 0.35 -5.30
CA SER A 127 17.78 -0.18 -6.63
C SER A 127 16.59 -0.80 -7.36
N LYS A 128 15.51 -1.09 -6.64
CA LYS A 128 14.29 -1.74 -7.13
C LYS A 128 13.06 -1.18 -6.42
N GLU A 129 11.90 -1.39 -7.02
CA GLU A 129 10.62 -1.22 -6.34
C GLU A 129 10.57 -2.09 -5.07
N PHE A 130 10.06 -1.53 -3.99
CA PHE A 130 9.88 -2.24 -2.73
C PHE A 130 8.47 -2.03 -2.17
N THR A 131 8.04 -2.93 -1.29
CA THR A 131 6.70 -2.90 -0.72
C THR A 131 6.74 -2.41 0.72
N ILE A 132 5.80 -1.55 1.07
CA ILE A 132 5.49 -1.19 2.45
C ILE A 132 4.23 -1.95 2.85
N THR A 133 4.32 -2.64 3.97
CA THR A 133 3.19 -3.32 4.61
C THR A 133 2.73 -2.50 5.80
N ALA A 134 1.46 -2.12 5.78
CA ALA A 134 0.75 -1.54 6.91
C ALA A 134 0.01 -2.68 7.64
N THR A 135 0.45 -3.04 8.85
CA THR A 135 -0.16 -4.09 9.66
C THR A 135 -0.95 -3.47 10.80
N LYS A 136 -2.21 -3.84 10.94
CA LYS A 136 -3.08 -3.32 11.99
C LYS A 136 -2.61 -3.76 13.38
N LYS A 137 -2.50 -2.80 14.30
CA LYS A 137 -2.20 -3.06 15.71
C LYS A 137 -3.39 -3.77 16.36
N ASN A 138 -3.11 -4.71 17.27
CA ASN A 138 -4.14 -5.40 18.08
C ASN A 138 -5.25 -6.05 17.22
N ALA A 139 -4.87 -6.64 16.08
CA ALA A 139 -5.78 -7.35 15.20
C ALA A 139 -6.18 -8.74 15.73
N VAL A 140 -6.03 -8.99 17.04
CA VAL A 140 -6.47 -10.22 17.69
C VAL A 140 -8.00 -10.28 17.64
N ARG A 141 -8.52 -11.31 17.01
CA ARG A 141 -9.96 -11.57 16.93
C ARG A 141 -10.29 -12.85 17.68
N ARG A 142 -11.41 -12.84 18.36
CA ARG A 142 -12.12 -14.08 18.67
C ARG A 142 -12.84 -14.50 17.40
N GLY A 143 -12.31 -15.50 16.73
CA GLY A 143 -12.85 -15.99 15.47
C GLY A 143 -14.06 -16.88 15.67
N VAL A 144 -14.94 -16.86 14.69
CA VAL A 144 -15.96 -17.86 14.51
C VAL A 144 -15.45 -18.80 13.42
N VAL A 145 -15.36 -20.10 13.70
CA VAL A 145 -15.02 -21.13 12.71
C VAL A 145 -16.31 -21.69 12.16
N VAL A 146 -16.46 -21.63 10.86
CA VAL A 146 -17.55 -22.27 10.13
C VAL A 146 -17.01 -23.57 9.54
N TRP A 147 -17.62 -24.66 9.91
CA TRP A 147 -17.37 -25.98 9.33
C TRP A 147 -18.41 -26.22 8.24
N SER A 148 -17.98 -26.23 7.00
CA SER A 148 -18.83 -26.35 5.82
C SER A 148 -18.19 -27.31 4.83
N GLU A 149 -18.99 -28.02 4.05
CA GLU A 149 -18.50 -28.85 2.95
C GLU A 149 -18.10 -28.06 1.69
N GLY A 150 -18.08 -26.73 1.76
CA GLY A 150 -17.72 -25.85 0.64
C GLY A 150 -18.86 -25.62 -0.37
N LYS A 151 -20.05 -26.17 -0.12
CA LYS A 151 -21.26 -25.92 -0.89
C LYS A 151 -22.21 -25.10 -0.05
N HIS A 152 -22.56 -23.92 -0.54
CA HIS A 152 -23.53 -23.04 0.12
C HIS A 152 -24.83 -23.06 -0.66
N GLY A 153 -25.96 -23.25 0.04
CA GLY A 153 -27.29 -23.19 -0.54
C GLY A 153 -28.12 -24.47 -0.35
N GLN A 154 -29.26 -24.52 -1.03
CA GLN A 154 -30.32 -25.50 -0.83
C GLN A 154 -29.96 -26.96 -1.19
N ASN A 155 -28.82 -27.21 -1.80
CA ASN A 155 -28.37 -28.55 -2.23
C ASN A 155 -27.23 -29.11 -1.38
N SER A 156 -26.94 -28.52 -0.22
CA SER A 156 -25.99 -29.06 0.73
C SER A 156 -26.65 -30.24 1.49
N SER A 157 -25.99 -31.38 1.49
CA SER A 157 -26.45 -32.56 2.24
C SER A 157 -26.10 -32.51 3.72
N VAL A 158 -25.24 -31.54 4.09
CA VAL A 158 -24.70 -31.37 5.44
C VAL A 158 -24.99 -29.95 5.93
N GLN A 159 -25.44 -29.87 7.17
CA GLN A 159 -25.66 -28.57 7.83
C GLN A 159 -24.31 -27.95 8.22
N ASP A 160 -24.09 -26.66 7.85
CA ASP A 160 -22.95 -25.92 8.31
C ASP A 160 -23.01 -25.74 9.84
N VAL A 161 -21.88 -25.97 10.50
CA VAL A 161 -21.75 -25.82 11.94
C VAL A 161 -20.86 -24.65 12.25
N VAL A 162 -21.31 -23.80 13.15
CA VAL A 162 -20.58 -22.61 13.60
C VAL A 162 -20.12 -22.81 15.03
N SER A 163 -18.82 -22.73 15.24
CA SER A 163 -18.22 -22.79 16.57
C SER A 163 -17.41 -21.53 16.89
N TYR A 164 -17.34 -21.14 18.16
CA TYR A 164 -16.39 -20.15 18.60
C TYR A 164 -15.01 -20.77 18.67
N ALA A 165 -14.10 -20.31 17.81
CA ALA A 165 -12.69 -20.66 17.92
C ALA A 165 -12.01 -19.80 19.00
N GLN A 166 -10.97 -20.37 19.61
CA GLN A 166 -10.01 -19.61 20.38
C GLN A 166 -9.33 -18.58 19.47
N GLU A 167 -8.70 -17.56 20.05
CA GLU A 167 -8.12 -16.42 19.38
C GLU A 167 -7.43 -16.77 18.05
N VAL A 168 -8.03 -16.33 16.94
CA VAL A 168 -7.41 -16.37 15.62
C VAL A 168 -6.81 -15.00 15.37
N SER A 169 -5.50 -14.92 15.27
CA SER A 169 -4.83 -13.71 14.81
C SER A 169 -4.99 -13.61 13.29
N ASP A 170 -5.95 -12.86 12.82
CA ASP A 170 -6.06 -12.50 11.42
C ASP A 170 -5.42 -11.10 11.25
N SER A 171 -4.23 -11.08 10.67
CA SER A 171 -3.52 -9.82 10.45
C SER A 171 -4.17 -9.05 9.30
N ILE A 172 -4.78 -7.91 9.61
CA ILE A 172 -5.28 -6.98 8.59
C ILE A 172 -4.08 -6.20 8.06
N ASN A 173 -3.73 -6.48 6.81
CA ASN A 173 -2.63 -5.85 6.12
C ASN A 173 -3.11 -4.96 4.98
N GLY A 174 -2.41 -3.85 4.77
CA GLY A 174 -2.49 -3.03 3.58
C GLY A 174 -1.11 -2.91 2.94
N TYR A 175 -1.06 -2.82 1.62
CA TYR A 175 0.18 -2.80 0.85
C TYR A 175 0.24 -1.58 -0.05
N VAL A 176 1.40 -0.94 -0.12
CA VAL A 176 1.74 0.10 -1.09
C VAL A 176 3.18 -0.12 -1.54
N LYS A 177 3.46 0.15 -2.80
CA LYS A 177 4.80 0.00 -3.37
C LYS A 177 5.47 1.34 -3.56
N MET A 178 6.77 1.38 -3.39
CA MET A 178 7.59 2.55 -3.55
C MET A 178 8.66 2.30 -4.59
N LYS A 179 8.94 3.31 -5.42
CA LYS A 179 10.07 3.33 -6.35
C LYS A 179 10.71 4.70 -6.37
N VAL A 180 11.90 4.78 -6.95
CA VAL A 180 12.52 6.02 -7.37
C VAL A 180 12.66 5.94 -8.89
N SER A 181 12.29 6.99 -9.59
CA SER A 181 12.52 7.06 -11.04
C SER A 181 13.96 7.48 -11.30
N TYR A 182 14.63 6.70 -12.13
CA TYR A 182 15.97 6.97 -12.60
C TYR A 182 15.90 7.51 -14.04
N GLY A 183 16.73 8.52 -14.31
CA GLY A 183 16.94 9.02 -15.66
C GLY A 183 18.25 8.51 -16.27
N SER A 184 18.62 9.06 -17.40
CA SER A 184 19.98 9.03 -17.94
C SER A 184 20.37 10.44 -18.31
N CYS A 185 21.64 10.77 -18.13
CA CYS A 185 22.21 12.05 -18.54
C CYS A 185 23.37 11.81 -19.50
N GLN A 186 23.31 12.39 -20.68
CA GLN A 186 24.42 12.39 -21.61
C GLN A 186 25.05 13.78 -21.61
N ILE A 187 26.35 13.85 -21.43
CA ILE A 187 27.12 15.09 -21.54
C ILE A 187 28.04 15.00 -22.75
N VAL A 188 28.16 16.08 -23.50
CA VAL A 188 29.03 16.19 -24.67
C VAL A 188 30.02 17.31 -24.41
N LYS A 189 31.32 16.98 -24.41
CA LYS A 189 32.39 17.96 -24.36
C LYS A 189 32.67 18.45 -25.78
N THR A 190 32.78 19.74 -25.94
CA THR A 190 33.28 20.39 -27.15
C THR A 190 34.58 21.09 -26.85
N SER A 191 35.48 21.19 -27.86
CA SER A 191 36.74 21.92 -27.75
C SER A 191 37.18 22.41 -29.14
N GLU A 192 37.77 23.60 -29.19
CA GLU A 192 38.26 24.21 -30.44
C GLU A 192 39.47 23.48 -31.01
N ASP A 193 40.27 22.83 -30.17
CA ASP A 193 41.44 22.06 -30.57
C ASP A 193 41.11 20.59 -30.98
N GLY A 194 39.82 20.25 -30.96
CA GLY A 194 39.35 18.89 -31.30
C GLY A 194 39.64 17.82 -30.25
N LYS A 195 40.30 18.15 -29.15
CA LYS A 195 40.59 17.20 -28.07
C LYS A 195 39.38 17.04 -27.18
N VAL A 196 38.54 16.07 -27.49
CA VAL A 196 37.29 15.84 -26.78
C VAL A 196 37.23 14.48 -26.06
N ASP A 197 38.05 13.52 -26.51
CA ASP A 197 38.10 12.18 -25.91
C ASP A 197 39.25 12.03 -24.90
N GLY A 198 39.11 11.11 -23.95
CA GLY A 198 40.08 10.84 -22.91
C GLY A 198 40.11 11.87 -21.76
N ILE A 199 39.13 12.76 -21.68
CA ILE A 199 39.05 13.78 -20.64
C ILE A 199 38.25 13.26 -19.47
N ASN A 200 38.82 13.36 -18.26
CA ASN A 200 38.18 12.94 -17.03
C ASN A 200 37.29 14.06 -16.45
N PHE A 201 36.09 13.72 -16.11
CA PHE A 201 35.15 14.56 -15.37
C PHE A 201 34.77 13.90 -14.06
N THR A 202 34.83 14.63 -12.96
CA THR A 202 34.27 14.18 -11.68
C THR A 202 32.89 14.79 -11.51
N ILE A 203 31.90 13.92 -11.36
CA ILE A 203 30.50 14.29 -11.19
C ILE A 203 30.13 14.05 -9.74
N THR A 204 29.74 15.12 -9.07
CA THR A 204 29.36 15.08 -7.66
C THR A 204 27.96 15.68 -7.48
N GLY A 205 27.23 15.12 -6.58
CA GLY A 205 25.88 15.61 -6.20
C GLY A 205 24.95 14.45 -5.89
N ASN A 206 24.08 14.64 -4.90
CA ASN A 206 22.99 13.72 -4.56
C ASN A 206 23.39 12.24 -4.36
N GLY A 207 24.52 12.03 -3.70
CA GLY A 207 25.06 10.69 -3.46
C GLY A 207 25.85 10.12 -4.64
N ILE A 208 25.99 10.86 -5.76
CA ILE A 208 26.87 10.50 -6.87
C ILE A 208 28.24 11.15 -6.62
N ASN A 209 29.29 10.34 -6.65
CA ASN A 209 30.67 10.77 -6.71
C ASN A 209 31.40 9.79 -7.66
N GLN A 210 31.37 10.14 -8.96
CA GLN A 210 31.85 9.26 -10.01
C GLN A 210 32.78 10.03 -10.94
N THR A 211 33.94 9.44 -11.27
CA THR A 211 34.81 9.95 -12.34
C THR A 211 34.48 9.19 -13.61
N VAL A 212 34.21 9.93 -14.67
CA VAL A 212 33.90 9.41 -16.02
C VAL A 212 34.88 10.00 -17.02
N THR A 213 35.19 9.24 -18.08
CA THR A 213 36.10 9.65 -19.13
C THR A 213 35.32 9.79 -20.43
N THR A 214 35.52 10.89 -21.16
CA THR A 214 34.88 11.11 -22.46
C THR A 214 35.43 10.16 -23.52
N ALA A 215 34.52 9.69 -24.38
CA ALA A 215 34.84 8.84 -25.53
C ALA A 215 33.86 9.11 -26.67
N ASN A 216 34.12 8.57 -27.85
CA ASN A 216 33.22 8.66 -29.02
C ASN A 216 32.79 10.09 -29.38
N GLY A 217 33.76 10.99 -29.50
CA GLY A 217 33.52 12.38 -29.84
C GLY A 217 33.09 13.23 -28.65
N GLY A 218 33.76 13.05 -27.51
CA GLY A 218 33.58 13.83 -26.31
C GLY A 218 32.34 13.48 -25.48
N LYS A 219 31.76 12.30 -25.71
CA LYS A 219 30.53 11.88 -25.04
C LYS A 219 30.79 11.05 -23.80
N PHE A 220 30.01 11.20 -22.79
CA PHE A 220 29.83 10.20 -21.75
C PHE A 220 28.39 10.19 -21.30
N GLN A 221 27.95 9.03 -20.83
CA GLN A 221 26.61 8.81 -20.33
C GLN A 221 26.69 8.38 -18.87
N ILE A 222 25.77 8.92 -18.08
CA ILE A 222 25.53 8.48 -16.72
C ILE A 222 24.20 7.78 -16.73
N ASP A 223 24.22 6.48 -16.47
CA ASP A 223 23.02 5.70 -16.33
C ASP A 223 22.56 5.75 -14.88
N ASN A 224 21.26 5.83 -14.71
CA ASN A 224 20.57 5.88 -13.41
C ASN A 224 20.92 7.10 -12.52
N PRO A 225 21.15 8.32 -13.05
CA PRO A 225 21.04 9.48 -12.19
C PRO A 225 19.59 9.55 -11.69
N VAL A 226 19.43 9.86 -10.42
CA VAL A 226 18.08 10.03 -9.86
C VAL A 226 17.39 11.19 -10.54
N SER A 227 16.14 11.00 -10.95
CA SER A 227 15.35 12.05 -11.59
C SER A 227 15.17 13.24 -10.65
N TYR A 228 15.56 14.43 -11.12
CA TYR A 228 15.38 15.71 -10.43
C TYR A 228 14.34 16.56 -11.13
N THR A 229 13.51 17.23 -10.38
CA THR A 229 12.64 18.28 -10.88
C THR A 229 13.41 19.58 -11.16
N HIS A 230 14.64 19.71 -10.68
CA HIS A 230 15.51 20.87 -10.92
C HIS A 230 16.95 20.42 -11.16
N LEU A 231 17.41 20.49 -12.39
CA LEU A 231 18.80 20.30 -12.77
C LEU A 231 19.55 21.60 -12.54
N THR A 232 20.23 21.77 -11.41
CA THR A 232 21.32 22.74 -11.30
C THR A 232 22.54 22.12 -11.93
N LEU A 233 22.91 22.57 -13.13
CA LEU A 233 24.17 22.22 -13.74
C LEU A 233 25.30 22.69 -12.80
N PRO A 234 26.24 21.82 -12.39
CA PRO A 234 27.41 22.25 -11.66
C PRO A 234 28.19 23.22 -12.57
N THR A 235 28.61 24.34 -12.03
CA THR A 235 29.46 25.32 -12.75
C THR A 235 30.75 24.61 -13.14
N ILE A 236 30.94 24.34 -14.42
CA ILE A 236 32.20 23.80 -14.95
C ILE A 236 33.23 24.94 -14.81
N ARG A 237 34.15 24.84 -13.85
CA ARG A 237 35.34 25.70 -13.83
C ARG A 237 36.24 25.26 -14.97
N LEU A 238 36.37 26.07 -15.98
CA LEU A 238 37.46 25.96 -16.94
C LEU A 238 38.77 26.23 -16.18
N VAL A 239 39.61 25.21 -16.04
CA VAL A 239 41.00 25.41 -15.63
C VAL A 239 41.76 25.62 -16.93
N GLU A 240 42.16 26.87 -17.19
CA GLU A 240 43.20 27.16 -18.18
C GLU A 240 44.51 26.54 -17.67
N ILE A 241 45.04 25.60 -18.43
CA ILE A 241 46.37 25.09 -18.23
C ILE A 241 47.26 25.85 -19.28
N SER A 242 48.06 26.79 -18.79
CA SER A 242 49.14 27.40 -19.52
C SER A 242 50.28 26.42 -19.79
#